data_e3d3e7b9ff2233272fcb9d94e4fb8d09
#
_entry.id   e3d3e7b9ff2233272fcb9d94e4fb8d09
#
_cell.length_a   1.000
_cell.length_b   1.000
_cell.length_c   1.000
_cell.angle_alpha   90.00
_cell.angle_beta   90.00
_cell.angle_gamma   90.00
#
_symmetry.space_group_name_H-M   'P 1'
#
loop_
_entity.id
_entity.type
_entity.pdbx_description
1 polymer ?
#
loop_
_entity_poly.entity_id
_entity_poly.type
_entity_poly.pdbx_seq_one_letter_code
_entity_poly.pdbx_strand_id
1 'polypeptide(L)'
;MTMARLTLVVAYARNRVIGRDNTLPWRLPGDLAHFKRTTLGHPIVMGRNTWESLGRPLPGRQNIVVSRNPDYRAEGARVVPDLQAALDAAEAEDVYVIGGAQIYAQALPLADRIIATEIQADVDGDAWFPLLPGYAWKETSRQPQPEENGYRYDFVVYERAAA
;
A
#
# COMPACT_ATOMS: atom_id res chain seq x y z
N MET A 1 -1.29 2.97 -26.33
CA MET A 1 -0.74 2.18 -25.22
C MET A 1 -1.20 2.79 -23.92
N THR A 2 -1.94 2.03 -23.14
CA THR A 2 -2.48 2.51 -21.87
C THR A 2 -1.43 2.34 -20.78
N MET A 3 -1.07 3.41 -20.10
CA MET A 3 -0.19 3.32 -18.94
C MET A 3 -1.01 2.79 -17.75
N ALA A 4 -0.42 1.89 -16.99
CA ALA A 4 -1.05 1.39 -15.78
C ALA A 4 -1.28 2.54 -14.78
N ARG A 5 -2.49 2.61 -14.22
CA ARG A 5 -2.79 3.54 -13.14
C ARG A 5 -2.24 2.96 -11.85
N LEU A 6 -1.43 3.74 -11.15
CA LEU A 6 -0.77 3.31 -9.94
C LEU A 6 -1.46 3.90 -8.71
N THR A 7 -1.91 3.03 -7.83
CA THR A 7 -2.57 3.40 -6.58
C THR A 7 -1.79 2.84 -5.41
N LEU A 8 -1.51 3.68 -4.41
CA LEU A 8 -0.96 3.21 -3.15
C LEU A 8 -2.12 2.85 -2.22
N VAL A 9 -2.04 1.70 -1.57
CA VAL A 9 -2.98 1.30 -0.52
C VAL A 9 -2.20 1.23 0.78
N VAL A 10 -2.58 2.03 1.77
CA VAL A 10 -1.78 2.20 2.98
C VAL A 10 -2.69 2.49 4.19
N ALA A 11 -2.31 1.96 5.35
CA ALA A 11 -2.87 2.36 6.63
C ALA A 11 -1.75 3.01 7.43
N TYR A 12 -2.00 4.19 7.97
CA TYR A 12 -1.02 4.90 8.80
C TYR A 12 -1.68 5.60 9.98
N ALA A 13 -0.92 5.69 11.07
CA ALA A 13 -1.32 6.44 12.25
C ALA A 13 -1.18 7.95 12.03
N ARG A 14 -1.72 8.73 12.96
CA ARG A 14 -1.64 10.20 12.90
C ARG A 14 -0.19 10.68 12.78
N ASN A 15 0.74 10.02 13.46
CA ASN A 15 2.18 10.31 13.39
C ASN A 15 2.89 9.61 12.22
N ARG A 16 2.13 9.11 11.23
CA ARG A 16 2.61 8.51 9.97
C ARG A 16 3.19 7.11 10.11
N VAL A 17 3.14 6.49 11.27
CA VAL A 17 3.62 5.11 11.46
C VAL A 17 2.77 4.15 10.63
N ILE A 18 3.45 3.24 9.90
CA ILE A 18 2.81 2.19 9.10
C ILE A 18 3.17 0.79 9.57
N GLY A 19 4.16 0.65 10.45
CA GLY A 19 4.57 -0.66 10.92
C GLY A 19 5.49 -0.61 12.11
N ARG A 20 5.60 -1.76 12.76
CA ARG A 20 6.50 -1.99 13.88
C ARG A 20 6.97 -3.44 13.81
N ASP A 21 8.28 -3.66 13.75
CA ASP A 21 8.89 -5.00 13.67
C ASP A 21 8.25 -5.86 12.55
N ASN A 22 8.04 -5.27 11.36
CA ASN A 22 7.42 -5.90 10.20
C ASN A 22 5.98 -6.36 10.42
N THR A 23 5.29 -5.82 11.43
CA THR A 23 3.88 -6.10 11.71
C THR A 23 3.09 -4.81 11.81
N LEU A 24 1.76 -4.93 11.78
CA LEU A 24 0.88 -3.80 12.03
C LEU A 24 0.71 -3.61 13.54
N PRO A 25 0.91 -2.37 14.05
CA PRO A 25 0.73 -2.08 15.48
C PRO A 25 -0.72 -2.12 15.96
N TRP A 26 -1.67 -2.25 15.03
CA TRP A 26 -3.10 -2.26 15.31
C TRP A 26 -3.75 -3.47 14.68
N ARG A 27 -4.96 -3.79 15.14
CA ARG A 27 -5.79 -4.83 14.53
C ARG A 27 -7.15 -4.26 14.19
N LEU A 28 -7.43 -4.13 12.89
CA LEU A 28 -8.65 -3.52 12.37
C LEU A 28 -9.29 -4.47 11.34
N PRO A 29 -10.19 -5.38 11.77
CA PRO A 29 -10.83 -6.32 10.83
C PRO A 29 -11.57 -5.63 9.69
N GLY A 30 -12.19 -4.47 9.95
CA GLY A 30 -12.86 -3.69 8.91
C GLY A 30 -11.89 -3.15 7.88
N ASP A 31 -10.68 -2.80 8.29
CA ASP A 31 -9.64 -2.36 7.38
C ASP A 31 -9.08 -3.51 6.54
N LEU A 32 -8.89 -4.68 7.14
CA LEU A 32 -8.47 -5.87 6.40
C LEU A 32 -9.50 -6.25 5.33
N ALA A 33 -10.79 -6.16 5.64
CA ALA A 33 -11.85 -6.42 4.66
C ALA A 33 -11.85 -5.38 3.55
N HIS A 34 -11.62 -4.12 3.89
CA HIS A 34 -11.51 -3.01 2.93
C HIS A 34 -10.32 -3.22 1.99
N PHE A 35 -9.16 -3.59 2.53
CA PHE A 35 -7.96 -3.91 1.75
C PHE A 35 -8.25 -5.03 0.75
N LYS A 36 -8.90 -6.10 1.21
CA LYS A 36 -9.24 -7.23 0.35
C LYS A 36 -10.18 -6.81 -0.79
N ARG A 37 -11.24 -6.07 -0.48
CA ARG A 37 -12.19 -5.57 -1.50
C ARG A 37 -11.51 -4.67 -2.51
N THR A 38 -10.60 -3.83 -2.04
CA THR A 38 -9.91 -2.86 -2.89
C THR A 38 -8.94 -3.54 -3.86
N THR A 39 -8.21 -4.55 -3.41
CA THR A 39 -7.12 -5.15 -4.19
C THR A 39 -7.52 -6.42 -4.95
N LEU A 40 -8.59 -7.10 -4.56
CA LEU A 40 -8.99 -8.37 -5.16
C LEU A 40 -9.18 -8.24 -6.68
N GLY A 41 -8.57 -9.14 -7.43
CA GLY A 41 -8.64 -9.14 -8.89
C GLY A 41 -7.60 -8.24 -9.57
N HIS A 42 -6.73 -7.57 -8.79
CA HIS A 42 -5.74 -6.64 -9.32
C HIS A 42 -4.32 -7.06 -8.94
N PRO A 43 -3.30 -6.67 -9.73
CA PRO A 43 -1.91 -6.86 -9.33
C PRO A 43 -1.59 -6.06 -8.08
N ILE A 44 -0.84 -6.69 -7.18
CA ILE A 44 -0.32 -6.04 -5.98
C ILE A 44 1.20 -6.08 -6.00
N VAL A 45 1.82 -4.94 -5.74
CA VAL A 45 3.27 -4.77 -5.73
C VAL A 45 3.71 -4.49 -4.30
N MET A 46 4.75 -5.18 -3.86
CA MET A 46 5.25 -5.07 -2.49
C MET A 46 6.76 -5.25 -2.43
N GLY A 47 7.37 -4.74 -1.36
CA GLY A 47 8.75 -5.04 -1.07
C GLY A 47 8.91 -6.40 -0.40
N ARG A 48 10.15 -6.85 -0.27
CA ARG A 48 10.48 -8.14 0.30
C ARG A 48 9.97 -8.30 1.74
N ASN A 49 10.16 -7.28 2.58
CA ASN A 49 9.74 -7.38 3.99
C ASN A 49 8.23 -7.55 4.13
N THR A 50 7.46 -6.88 3.30
CA THR A 50 6.00 -7.03 3.27
C THR A 50 5.63 -8.44 2.83
N TRP A 51 6.27 -8.95 1.79
CA TRP A 51 6.04 -10.33 1.33
C TRP A 51 6.31 -11.34 2.45
N GLU A 52 7.43 -11.20 3.14
CA GLU A 52 7.79 -12.12 4.23
C GLU A 52 6.80 -12.02 5.40
N SER A 53 6.29 -10.82 5.68
CA SER A 53 5.29 -10.63 6.75
C SER A 53 3.94 -11.27 6.41
N LEU A 54 3.59 -11.35 5.13
CA LEU A 54 2.35 -12.03 4.70
C LEU A 54 2.46 -13.55 4.85
N GLY A 55 3.63 -14.11 4.66
CA GLY A 55 3.90 -15.53 4.79
C GLY A 55 3.37 -16.41 3.65
N ARG A 56 2.56 -15.86 2.75
CA ARG A 56 1.99 -16.57 1.61
C ARG A 56 1.47 -15.58 0.57
N PRO A 57 1.30 -16.02 -0.70
CA PRO A 57 0.65 -15.18 -1.71
C PRO A 57 -0.79 -14.84 -1.29
N LEU A 58 -1.22 -13.61 -1.61
CA LEU A 58 -2.61 -13.23 -1.41
C LEU A 58 -3.43 -13.76 -2.60
N PRO A 59 -4.46 -14.58 -2.35
CA PRO A 59 -5.21 -15.22 -3.42
C PRO A 59 -6.05 -14.22 -4.23
N GLY A 60 -6.29 -14.57 -5.51
CA GLY A 60 -7.11 -13.77 -6.41
C GLY A 60 -6.43 -12.50 -6.90
N ARG A 61 -5.12 -12.39 -6.75
CA ARG A 61 -4.32 -11.22 -7.14
C ARG A 61 -2.98 -11.68 -7.70
N GLN A 62 -2.45 -10.95 -8.68
CA GLN A 62 -1.09 -11.17 -9.16
C GLN A 62 -0.14 -10.58 -8.11
N ASN A 63 0.65 -11.42 -7.45
CA ASN A 63 1.61 -10.98 -6.43
C ASN A 63 2.95 -10.68 -7.09
N ILE A 64 3.46 -9.45 -6.93
CA ILE A 64 4.71 -9.00 -7.49
C ILE A 64 5.58 -8.47 -6.36
N VAL A 65 6.79 -9.02 -6.22
CA VAL A 65 7.73 -8.64 -5.15
C VAL A 65 8.92 -7.94 -5.76
N VAL A 66 9.24 -6.76 -5.25
CA VAL A 66 10.42 -6.00 -5.66
C VAL A 66 11.58 -6.37 -4.73
N SER A 67 12.67 -6.87 -5.30
CA SER A 67 13.89 -7.18 -4.57
C SER A 67 15.11 -6.95 -5.46
N ARG A 68 16.12 -6.29 -4.91
CA ARG A 68 17.40 -6.08 -5.63
C ARG A 68 18.24 -7.34 -5.72
N ASN A 69 17.92 -8.35 -4.91
CA ASN A 69 18.64 -9.62 -4.92
C ASN A 69 18.12 -10.49 -6.07
N PRO A 70 18.92 -10.72 -7.14
CA PRO A 70 18.45 -11.51 -8.28
C PRO A 70 18.20 -12.97 -7.95
N ASP A 71 18.76 -13.45 -6.83
CA ASP A 71 18.59 -14.83 -6.38
C ASP A 71 17.41 -15.00 -5.42
N TYR A 72 16.73 -13.93 -5.06
CA TYR A 72 15.59 -14.02 -4.17
C TYR A 72 14.44 -14.79 -4.83
N ARG A 73 13.88 -15.73 -4.09
CA ARG A 73 12.74 -16.54 -4.54
C ARG A 73 11.51 -16.26 -3.66
N ALA A 74 10.37 -16.11 -4.29
CA ALA A 74 9.09 -15.93 -3.61
C ALA A 74 8.10 -16.86 -4.30
N GLU A 75 7.82 -18.01 -3.68
CA GLU A 75 6.92 -19.00 -4.26
C GLU A 75 5.51 -18.45 -4.34
N GLY A 76 4.94 -18.49 -5.56
CA GLY A 76 3.60 -17.95 -5.81
C GLY A 76 3.57 -16.46 -6.15
N ALA A 77 4.73 -15.83 -6.27
CA ALA A 77 4.87 -14.44 -6.69
C ALA A 77 5.91 -14.30 -7.78
N ARG A 78 5.87 -13.20 -8.48
CA ARG A 78 6.91 -12.83 -9.44
C ARG A 78 7.87 -11.84 -8.77
N VAL A 79 9.15 -12.16 -8.77
CA VAL A 79 10.19 -11.28 -8.22
C VAL A 79 10.77 -10.44 -9.35
N VAL A 80 10.86 -9.13 -9.13
CA VAL A 80 11.39 -8.17 -10.10
C VAL A 80 12.40 -7.26 -9.41
N PRO A 81 13.37 -6.67 -10.15
CA PRO A 81 14.46 -5.92 -9.52
C PRO A 81 14.08 -4.51 -9.07
N ASP A 82 13.05 -3.90 -9.64
CA ASP A 82 12.66 -2.52 -9.33
C ASP A 82 11.19 -2.27 -9.60
N LEU A 83 10.72 -1.09 -9.22
CA LEU A 83 9.32 -0.71 -9.39
C LEU A 83 8.90 -0.65 -10.86
N GLN A 84 9.75 -0.15 -11.74
CA GLN A 84 9.41 -0.08 -13.16
C GLN A 84 9.19 -1.48 -13.74
N ALA A 85 10.05 -2.44 -13.38
CA ALA A 85 9.88 -3.83 -13.79
C ALA A 85 8.59 -4.42 -13.24
N ALA A 86 8.18 -4.01 -12.03
CA ALA A 86 6.90 -4.43 -11.46
C ALA A 86 5.72 -3.92 -12.27
N LEU A 87 5.76 -2.65 -12.68
CA LEU A 87 4.70 -2.06 -13.52
C LEU A 87 4.64 -2.74 -14.89
N ASP A 88 5.80 -3.05 -15.46
CA ASP A 88 5.87 -3.75 -16.75
C ASP A 88 5.34 -5.20 -16.65
N ALA A 89 5.52 -5.84 -15.49
CA ALA A 89 5.07 -7.20 -15.26
C ALA A 89 3.57 -7.30 -14.95
N ALA A 90 2.96 -6.21 -14.52
CA ALA A 90 1.55 -6.19 -14.15
C ALA A 90 0.66 -6.34 -15.38
N GLU A 91 -0.32 -7.24 -15.29
CA GLU A 91 -1.20 -7.59 -16.42
C GLU A 91 -2.57 -6.93 -16.27
N ALA A 92 -2.59 -5.62 -15.98
CA ALA A 92 -3.84 -4.89 -15.76
C ALA A 92 -3.63 -3.38 -15.88
N GLU A 93 -4.74 -2.65 -16.00
CA GLU A 93 -4.74 -1.18 -16.06
C GLU A 93 -4.54 -0.56 -14.68
N ASP A 94 -5.01 -1.22 -13.61
CA ASP A 94 -4.87 -0.74 -12.24
C ASP A 94 -3.90 -1.61 -11.48
N VAL A 95 -2.88 -1.00 -10.88
CA VAL A 95 -1.84 -1.67 -10.11
C VAL A 95 -1.81 -1.05 -8.71
N TYR A 96 -1.79 -1.88 -7.68
CA TYR A 96 -1.82 -1.43 -6.29
C TYR A 96 -0.50 -1.74 -5.59
N VAL A 97 0.10 -0.70 -4.99
CA VAL A 97 1.31 -0.84 -4.16
C VAL A 97 0.88 -0.94 -2.71
N ILE A 98 1.29 -2.01 -2.04
CA ILE A 98 0.83 -2.34 -0.69
C ILE A 98 1.91 -2.23 0.40
N GLY A 99 3.10 -1.74 0.06
CA GLY A 99 4.14 -1.45 1.04
C GLY A 99 5.43 -2.23 0.80
N GLY A 100 6.48 -2.08 1.62
CA GLY A 100 6.47 -1.18 2.78
C GLY A 100 7.00 0.21 2.50
N ALA A 101 7.61 0.81 3.52
CA ALA A 101 8.01 2.21 3.48
C ALA A 101 8.88 2.58 2.28
N GLN A 102 9.86 1.75 1.94
CA GLN A 102 10.76 2.02 0.82
C GLN A 102 10.01 1.99 -0.52
N ILE A 103 9.10 1.03 -0.69
CA ILE A 103 8.32 0.93 -1.93
C ILE A 103 7.33 2.08 -2.03
N TYR A 104 6.69 2.46 -0.94
CA TYR A 104 5.82 3.65 -0.94
C TYR A 104 6.58 4.90 -1.35
N ALA A 105 7.78 5.12 -0.82
CA ALA A 105 8.59 6.28 -1.17
C ALA A 105 8.96 6.31 -2.65
N GLN A 106 9.29 5.15 -3.23
CA GLN A 106 9.62 5.04 -4.65
C GLN A 106 8.38 5.23 -5.53
N ALA A 107 7.23 4.74 -5.09
CA ALA A 107 6.00 4.75 -5.89
C ALA A 107 5.26 6.09 -5.82
N LEU A 108 5.41 6.84 -4.73
CA LEU A 108 4.66 8.07 -4.51
C LEU A 108 4.80 9.09 -5.66
N PRO A 109 6.00 9.36 -6.20
CA PRO A 109 6.14 10.28 -7.34
C PRO A 109 5.41 9.82 -8.60
N LEU A 110 5.15 8.52 -8.73
CA LEU A 110 4.52 7.93 -9.91
C LEU A 110 3.04 7.65 -9.70
N ALA A 111 2.55 7.75 -8.47
CA ALA A 111 1.20 7.35 -8.12
C ALA A 111 0.16 8.35 -8.62
N ASP A 112 -0.98 7.83 -9.02
CA ASP A 112 -2.14 8.62 -9.46
C ASP A 112 -3.15 8.82 -8.34
N ARG A 113 -3.19 7.88 -7.39
CA ARG A 113 -4.18 7.86 -6.32
C ARG A 113 -3.61 7.18 -5.08
N ILE A 114 -4.10 7.58 -3.91
CA ILE A 114 -3.77 6.94 -2.64
C ILE A 114 -5.08 6.58 -1.96
N ILE A 115 -5.25 5.30 -1.62
CA ILE A 115 -6.36 4.83 -0.81
C ILE A 115 -5.79 4.58 0.58
N ALA A 116 -6.09 5.49 1.51
CA ALA A 116 -5.49 5.50 2.83
C ALA A 116 -6.51 5.13 3.90
N THR A 117 -6.05 4.41 4.92
CA THR A 117 -6.76 4.27 6.18
C THR A 117 -6.02 5.12 7.19
N GLU A 118 -6.65 6.21 7.62
CA GLU A 118 -6.05 7.14 8.58
C GLU A 118 -6.52 6.80 9.99
N ILE A 119 -5.63 6.29 10.80
CA ILE A 119 -5.91 5.89 12.18
C ILE A 119 -5.71 7.11 13.07
N GLN A 120 -6.74 7.46 13.84
CA GLN A 120 -6.77 8.68 14.65
C GLN A 120 -6.09 8.46 16.01
N ALA A 121 -4.83 8.05 15.97
CA ALA A 121 -4.00 7.86 17.15
C ALA A 121 -2.53 7.93 16.76
N ASP A 122 -1.70 8.35 17.69
CA ASP A 122 -0.25 8.22 17.57
C ASP A 122 0.15 6.83 18.03
N VAL A 123 1.03 6.18 17.31
CA VAL A 123 1.42 4.79 17.56
C VAL A 123 2.94 4.68 17.47
N ASP A 124 3.54 3.91 18.36
CA ASP A 124 4.97 3.61 18.29
C ASP A 124 5.25 2.67 17.12
N GLY A 125 6.28 2.95 16.35
CA GLY A 125 6.67 2.12 15.23
C GLY A 125 8.03 2.48 14.68
N ASP A 126 8.47 1.72 13.68
CA ASP A 126 9.80 1.85 13.07
C ASP A 126 9.74 2.03 11.55
N ALA A 127 8.55 2.16 10.99
CA ALA A 127 8.36 2.45 9.57
C ALA A 127 7.27 3.52 9.43
N TRP A 128 7.48 4.45 8.49
CA TRP A 128 6.60 5.62 8.32
C TRP A 128 6.24 5.83 6.86
N PHE A 129 5.03 6.36 6.65
CA PHE A 129 4.58 6.81 5.33
C PHE A 129 4.95 8.29 5.17
N PRO A 130 5.40 8.72 3.97
CA PRO A 130 5.77 10.12 3.74
C PRO A 130 4.58 11.07 3.96
N LEU A 131 4.88 12.30 4.38
CA LEU A 131 3.88 13.36 4.41
C LEU A 131 3.45 13.70 2.98
N LEU A 132 2.15 13.97 2.80
CA LEU A 132 1.59 14.32 1.50
C LEU A 132 1.55 15.84 1.37
N PRO A 133 2.31 16.45 0.43
CA PRO A 133 2.19 17.88 0.19
C PRO A 133 0.79 18.24 -0.30
N GLY A 134 0.15 19.19 0.36
CA GLY A 134 -1.23 19.59 0.01
C GLY A 134 -1.37 20.19 -1.38
N TYR A 135 -0.28 20.72 -1.96
CA TYR A 135 -0.30 21.22 -3.33
C TYR A 135 -0.26 20.10 -4.38
N ALA A 136 0.19 18.91 -4.01
CA ALA A 136 0.33 17.79 -4.93
C ALA A 136 -0.80 16.77 -4.81
N TRP A 137 -1.46 16.72 -3.66
CA TRP A 137 -2.49 15.71 -3.37
C TRP A 137 -3.75 16.37 -2.83
N LYS A 138 -4.90 15.93 -3.35
CA LYS A 138 -6.21 16.44 -2.96
C LYS A 138 -7.03 15.31 -2.37
N GLU A 139 -7.59 15.53 -1.16
CA GLU A 139 -8.54 14.61 -0.58
C GLU A 139 -9.85 14.68 -1.37
N THR A 140 -10.30 13.54 -1.92
CA THR A 140 -11.52 13.47 -2.71
C THR A 140 -12.64 12.69 -2.04
N SER A 141 -12.33 11.93 -0.99
CA SER A 141 -13.33 11.16 -0.24
C SER A 141 -12.81 10.91 1.17
N ARG A 142 -13.74 10.99 2.14
CA ARG A 142 -13.44 10.62 3.53
C ARG A 142 -14.67 9.96 4.14
N GLN A 143 -14.50 8.73 4.63
CA GLN A 143 -15.57 7.94 5.24
C GLN A 143 -15.15 7.49 6.63
N PRO A 144 -15.65 8.14 7.70
CA PRO A 144 -15.38 7.68 9.06
C PRO A 144 -15.90 6.27 9.28
N GLN A 145 -15.15 5.49 10.02
CA GLN A 145 -15.49 4.09 10.32
C GLN A 145 -15.78 3.91 11.81
N PRO A 146 -16.56 2.89 12.18
CA PRO A 146 -16.77 2.55 13.59
C PRO A 146 -15.46 2.23 14.30
N GLU A 147 -15.38 2.56 15.58
CA GLU A 147 -14.22 2.22 16.40
C GLU A 147 -14.03 0.70 16.46
N GLU A 148 -12.80 0.24 16.28
CA GLU A 148 -12.41 -1.15 16.42
C GLU A 148 -11.15 -1.28 17.27
N ASN A 149 -11.16 -2.17 18.24
CA ASN A 149 -10.00 -2.45 19.10
C ASN A 149 -9.35 -1.19 19.70
N GLY A 150 -10.18 -0.20 20.04
CA GLY A 150 -9.73 1.05 20.65
C GLY A 150 -9.27 2.11 19.66
N TYR A 151 -9.43 1.90 18.35
CA TYR A 151 -9.02 2.84 17.33
C TYR A 151 -10.19 3.34 16.51
N ARG A 152 -10.23 4.66 16.31
CA ARG A 152 -11.07 5.30 15.30
C ARG A 152 -10.24 5.50 14.05
N TYR A 153 -10.84 5.34 12.89
CA TYR A 153 -10.13 5.51 11.63
C TYR A 153 -11.10 5.91 10.51
N ASP A 154 -10.54 6.55 9.49
CA ASP A 154 -11.29 6.96 8.31
C ASP A 154 -10.71 6.27 7.09
N PHE A 155 -11.56 5.92 6.14
CA PHE A 155 -11.12 5.56 4.78
C PHE A 155 -11.06 6.83 3.95
N VAL A 156 -9.89 7.14 3.40
CA VAL A 156 -9.65 8.41 2.71
C VAL A 156 -9.07 8.11 1.33
N VAL A 157 -9.53 8.85 0.34
CA VAL A 157 -8.96 8.79 -1.01
C VAL A 157 -8.31 10.13 -1.32
N TYR A 158 -7.05 10.08 -1.75
CA TYR A 158 -6.34 11.23 -2.27
C TYR A 158 -6.06 11.00 -3.74
N GLU A 159 -6.27 12.03 -4.53
CA GLU A 159 -5.93 12.02 -5.94
C GLU A 159 -4.90 13.11 -6.21
N ARG A 160 -4.08 12.88 -7.23
CA ARG A 160 -3.06 13.87 -7.58
C ARG A 160 -3.74 15.15 -8.02
N ALA A 161 -3.31 16.28 -7.44
CA ALA A 161 -3.84 17.58 -7.79
C ALA A 161 -3.52 17.90 -9.27
N ALA A 162 -4.47 18.52 -9.94
CA ALA A 162 -4.26 18.96 -11.32
C ALA A 162 -3.12 19.98 -11.38
N ALA A 163 -2.28 19.86 -12.40
CA ALA A 163 -1.19 20.79 -12.62
C ALA A 163 -1.72 22.17 -13.05
#